data_cf9ec6a404200f1027b32670d2ec56eb
#
_entry.id   cf9ec6a404200f1027b32670d2ec56eb
#
_cell.length_a   1.000
_cell.length_b   1.000
_cell.length_c   1.000
_cell.angle_alpha   90.00
_cell.angle_beta   90.00
_cell.angle_gamma   90.00
#
_symmetry.space_group_name_H-M   'P 1'
#
loop_
_entity.id
_entity.type
_entity.pdbx_description
1 polymer ?
#
loop_
_entity_poly.entity_id
_entity_poly.type
_entity_poly.pdbx_seq_one_letter_code
_entity_poly.pdbx_strand_id
1 'polypeptide(L)'
;MLKRRGKEGLGTAYIEGLALCRGDFIVLMDADLSHHPKFIPQMIALQQREGLDVVSGTRYRAGGGVHGWDLKRKLISRVANFLATTMLNPRASDLTGSFRLYRKSVLQTVMPRVKSRGYVFQMEVIVRCRQVPGLTIGEVPITFVDRVYGESKMGASEITQYIKGLWNLFLEVDV
;
A
#
# COMPACT_ATOMS: atom_id res chain seq x y z
N MET A 1 4.98 -3.87 21.46
CA MET A 1 5.85 -3.59 20.29
C MET A 1 6.62 -4.85 19.95
N LEU A 2 6.60 -5.30 18.68
CA LEU A 2 7.40 -6.44 18.22
C LEU A 2 8.84 -6.00 17.95
N LYS A 3 9.80 -6.62 18.61
CA LYS A 3 11.24 -6.40 18.35
C LYS A 3 11.75 -7.52 17.45
N ARG A 4 12.17 -7.19 16.22
CA ARG A 4 12.67 -8.14 15.23
C ARG A 4 14.19 -8.32 15.34
N ARG A 5 14.69 -9.49 14.96
CA ARG A 5 16.12 -9.83 15.04
C ARG A 5 16.96 -9.14 13.95
N GLY A 6 16.34 -8.76 12.82
CA GLY A 6 17.03 -8.15 11.69
C GLY A 6 16.11 -7.54 10.63
N LYS A 7 16.70 -7.02 9.56
CA LYS A 7 15.99 -6.47 8.39
C LYS A 7 15.69 -7.60 7.38
N GLU A 8 14.55 -8.23 7.50
CA GLU A 8 14.11 -9.34 6.62
C GLU A 8 13.10 -8.92 5.55
N GLY A 9 12.99 -7.64 5.31
CA GLY A 9 12.07 -7.03 4.36
C GLY A 9 10.75 -6.56 4.98
N LEU A 10 10.01 -5.76 4.20
CA LEU A 10 8.75 -5.14 4.64
C LEU A 10 7.65 -6.17 4.84
N GLY A 11 7.51 -7.10 3.91
CA GLY A 11 6.45 -8.11 3.94
C GLY A 11 6.50 -8.99 5.18
N THR A 12 7.69 -9.43 5.59
CA THR A 12 7.85 -10.24 6.83
C THR A 12 7.44 -9.45 8.07
N ALA A 13 7.72 -8.13 8.13
CA ALA A 13 7.28 -7.29 9.23
C ALA A 13 5.76 -7.22 9.35
N TYR A 14 5.07 -7.16 8.22
CA TYR A 14 3.59 -7.16 8.21
C TYR A 14 3.01 -8.52 8.61
N ILE A 15 3.59 -9.62 8.13
CA ILE A 15 3.14 -10.99 8.49
C ILE A 15 3.28 -11.22 10.00
N GLU A 16 4.45 -10.89 10.57
CA GLU A 16 4.70 -11.02 12.00
C GLU A 16 3.79 -10.08 12.83
N GLY A 17 3.59 -8.84 12.35
CA GLY A 17 2.70 -7.88 12.98
C GLY A 17 1.24 -8.34 12.96
N LEU A 18 0.77 -8.90 11.84
CA LEU A 18 -0.58 -9.43 11.69
C LEU A 18 -0.90 -10.52 12.72
N ALA A 19 0.06 -11.38 13.02
CA ALA A 19 -0.11 -12.44 14.02
C ALA A 19 -0.39 -11.89 15.44
N LEU A 20 0.07 -10.68 15.73
CA LEU A 20 -0.13 -10.01 17.02
C LEU A 20 -1.37 -9.13 17.07
N CYS A 21 -1.99 -8.84 15.93
CA CYS A 21 -3.17 -7.98 15.85
C CYS A 21 -4.41 -8.69 16.43
N ARG A 22 -5.15 -7.99 17.30
CA ARG A 22 -6.37 -8.52 17.94
C ARG A 22 -7.66 -7.92 17.34
N GLY A 23 -7.61 -6.73 16.75
CA GLY A 23 -8.76 -6.05 16.17
C GLY A 23 -9.25 -6.71 14.87
N ASP A 24 -10.51 -6.46 14.53
CA ASP A 24 -11.15 -6.92 13.31
C ASP A 24 -10.69 -6.14 12.07
N PHE A 25 -10.23 -4.92 12.28
CA PHE A 25 -9.63 -4.06 11.26
C PHE A 25 -8.19 -3.71 11.64
N ILE A 26 -7.34 -3.63 10.61
CA ILE A 26 -5.91 -3.38 10.75
C ILE A 26 -5.53 -2.21 9.87
N VAL A 27 -4.92 -1.20 10.47
CA VAL A 27 -4.35 -0.06 9.73
C VAL A 27 -2.86 -0.30 9.51
N LEU A 28 -2.44 -0.29 8.25
CA LEU A 28 -1.04 -0.24 7.85
C LEU A 28 -0.65 1.22 7.64
N MET A 29 0.38 1.68 8.33
CA MET A 29 0.86 3.06 8.29
C MET A 29 2.37 3.10 8.48
N ASP A 30 3.08 3.90 7.70
CA ASP A 30 4.52 4.09 7.87
C ASP A 30 4.78 4.94 9.13
N ALA A 31 5.85 4.62 9.86
CA ALA A 31 6.22 5.25 11.13
C ALA A 31 7.24 6.39 10.98
N ASP A 32 7.46 6.89 9.76
CA ASP A 32 8.42 7.94 9.43
C ASP A 32 7.80 9.35 9.33
N LEU A 33 6.60 9.50 9.88
CA LEU A 33 5.79 10.73 9.90
C LEU A 33 5.29 11.19 8.52
N SER A 34 5.48 10.42 7.46
CA SER A 34 4.96 10.72 6.13
C SER A 34 3.45 10.54 6.02
N HIS A 35 2.88 9.68 6.85
CA HIS A 35 1.44 9.45 6.96
C HIS A 35 0.88 10.11 8.23
N HIS A 36 -0.07 11.04 8.06
CA HIS A 36 -0.70 11.69 9.21
C HIS A 36 -1.90 10.87 9.71
N PRO A 37 -1.97 10.53 11.00
CA PRO A 37 -3.05 9.70 11.57
C PRO A 37 -4.45 10.32 11.49
N LYS A 38 -4.57 11.64 11.21
CA LYS A 38 -5.86 12.34 11.01
C LYS A 38 -6.76 11.72 9.94
N PHE A 39 -6.20 10.92 9.02
CA PHE A 39 -6.97 10.24 7.97
C PHE A 39 -7.61 8.93 8.44
N ILE A 40 -7.17 8.35 9.57
CA ILE A 40 -7.71 7.10 10.11
C ILE A 40 -9.22 7.23 10.42
N PRO A 41 -9.73 8.27 11.09
CA PRO A 41 -11.16 8.45 11.31
C PRO A 41 -11.97 8.49 10.01
N GLN A 42 -11.43 9.10 8.94
CA GLN A 42 -12.09 9.15 7.64
C GLN A 42 -12.16 7.77 6.98
N MET A 43 -11.09 6.97 7.09
CA MET A 43 -11.07 5.59 6.59
C MET A 43 -12.09 4.73 7.34
N ILE A 44 -12.17 4.86 8.66
CA ILE A 44 -13.14 4.13 9.49
C ILE A 44 -14.58 4.55 9.13
N ALA A 45 -14.85 5.85 9.02
CA ALA A 45 -16.17 6.35 8.66
C ALA A 45 -16.62 5.85 7.28
N LEU A 46 -15.73 5.85 6.29
CA LEU A 46 -16.00 5.31 4.96
C LEU A 46 -16.28 3.81 5.03
N GLN A 47 -15.44 3.07 5.75
CA GLN A 47 -15.61 1.63 5.94
C GLN A 47 -16.95 1.29 6.59
N GLN A 48 -17.34 2.01 7.65
CA GLN A 48 -18.61 1.76 8.35
C GLN A 48 -19.83 2.10 7.50
N ARG A 49 -19.75 3.20 6.73
CA ARG A 49 -20.84 3.64 5.86
C ARG A 49 -21.12 2.68 4.71
N GLU A 50 -20.07 2.12 4.12
CA GLU A 50 -20.16 1.32 2.88
C GLU A 50 -19.86 -0.18 3.10
N GLY A 51 -19.54 -0.60 4.32
CA GLY A 51 -19.25 -2.00 4.64
C GLY A 51 -17.98 -2.55 3.97
N LEU A 52 -17.01 -1.68 3.65
CA LEU A 52 -15.85 -2.03 2.82
C LEU A 52 -14.90 -3.00 3.53
N ASP A 53 -14.25 -3.85 2.75
CA ASP A 53 -13.22 -4.77 3.21
C ASP A 53 -11.85 -4.12 3.27
N VAL A 54 -11.58 -3.18 2.35
CA VAL A 54 -10.33 -2.41 2.28
C VAL A 54 -10.65 -0.94 2.05
N VAL A 55 -9.98 -0.05 2.78
CA VAL A 55 -9.95 1.38 2.48
C VAL A 55 -8.52 1.82 2.26
N SER A 56 -8.21 2.25 1.03
CA SER A 56 -6.88 2.70 0.64
C SER A 56 -6.75 4.22 0.73
N GLY A 57 -5.71 4.71 1.37
CA GLY A 57 -5.30 6.11 1.22
C GLY A 57 -4.75 6.33 -0.18
N THR A 58 -5.21 7.37 -0.86
CA THR A 58 -4.74 7.70 -2.21
C THR A 58 -4.20 9.12 -2.30
N ARG A 59 -3.05 9.27 -2.97
CA ARG A 59 -2.41 10.55 -3.27
C ARG A 59 -2.85 11.13 -4.61
N TYR A 60 -3.55 10.33 -5.42
CA TYR A 60 -3.81 10.65 -6.83
C TYR A 60 -5.26 11.02 -7.15
N ARG A 61 -6.19 10.88 -6.20
CA ARG A 61 -7.56 11.39 -6.32
C ARG A 61 -7.65 12.88 -5.94
N ALA A 62 -8.71 13.53 -6.37
CA ALA A 62 -9.03 14.91 -5.98
C ALA A 62 -9.05 15.03 -4.44
N GLY A 63 -8.37 16.04 -3.88
CA GLY A 63 -8.17 16.21 -2.45
C GLY A 63 -6.95 15.46 -1.87
N GLY A 64 -6.31 14.58 -2.64
CA GLY A 64 -5.06 13.92 -2.30
C GLY A 64 -3.84 14.62 -2.87
N GLY A 65 -2.66 14.26 -2.39
CA GLY A 65 -1.43 14.83 -2.93
C GLY A 65 -0.16 14.44 -2.19
N VAL A 66 0.94 15.04 -2.62
CA VAL A 66 2.26 14.88 -2.01
C VAL A 66 2.85 16.27 -1.72
N HIS A 67 3.40 16.43 -0.52
CA HIS A 67 4.08 17.64 -0.08
C HIS A 67 5.57 17.36 0.13
N GLY A 68 6.44 18.32 -0.26
CA GLY A 68 7.89 18.20 -0.11
C GLY A 68 8.63 17.51 -1.26
N TRP A 69 7.95 16.84 -2.19
CA TRP A 69 8.60 16.20 -3.34
C TRP A 69 8.91 17.21 -4.45
N ASP A 70 10.06 17.06 -5.07
CA ASP A 70 10.41 17.77 -6.30
C ASP A 70 9.55 17.31 -7.51
N LEU A 71 9.60 18.05 -8.60
CA LEU A 71 8.83 17.74 -9.80
C LEU A 71 9.22 16.42 -10.44
N LYS A 72 10.53 16.11 -10.46
CA LYS A 72 11.04 14.85 -11.03
C LYS A 72 10.50 13.65 -10.28
N ARG A 73 10.54 13.66 -8.95
CA ARG A 73 10.01 12.60 -8.11
C ARG A 73 8.50 12.45 -8.24
N LYS A 74 7.76 13.57 -8.32
CA LYS A 74 6.32 13.57 -8.58
C LYS A 74 5.98 12.91 -9.92
N LEU A 75 6.73 13.23 -10.96
CA LEU A 75 6.54 12.68 -12.30
C LEU A 75 6.84 11.16 -12.31
N ILE A 76 7.99 10.76 -11.80
CA ILE A 76 8.37 9.33 -11.71
C ILE A 76 7.30 8.53 -10.96
N SER A 77 6.84 9.04 -9.82
CA SER A 77 5.83 8.36 -9.01
C SER A 77 4.48 8.24 -9.73
N ARG A 78 4.05 9.28 -10.43
CA ARG A 78 2.82 9.25 -11.24
C ARG A 78 2.92 8.26 -12.40
N VAL A 79 4.03 8.29 -13.14
CA VAL A 79 4.27 7.36 -14.25
C VAL A 79 4.31 5.91 -13.74
N ALA A 80 5.06 5.65 -12.67
CA ALA A 80 5.13 4.32 -12.07
C ALA A 80 3.75 3.81 -11.63
N ASN A 81 2.97 4.67 -10.97
CA ASN A 81 1.62 4.31 -10.55
C ASN A 81 0.67 4.11 -11.75
N PHE A 82 0.76 4.96 -12.77
CA PHE A 82 -0.02 4.81 -14.00
C PHE A 82 0.26 3.49 -14.70
N LEU A 83 1.53 3.13 -14.88
CA LEU A 83 1.91 1.84 -15.46
C LEU A 83 1.36 0.66 -14.65
N ALA A 84 1.52 0.70 -13.33
CA ALA A 84 1.02 -0.35 -12.45
C ALA A 84 -0.52 -0.46 -12.49
N THR A 85 -1.25 0.65 -12.47
CA THR A 85 -2.72 0.63 -12.53
C THR A 85 -3.23 0.14 -13.88
N THR A 86 -2.54 0.50 -14.97
CA THR A 86 -2.91 0.07 -16.33
C THR A 86 -2.65 -1.43 -16.52
N MET A 87 -1.50 -1.93 -16.04
CA MET A 87 -1.13 -3.34 -16.19
C MET A 87 -1.92 -4.27 -15.26
N LEU A 88 -2.17 -3.85 -14.03
CA LEU A 88 -2.71 -4.72 -12.98
C LEU A 88 -4.19 -4.49 -12.67
N ASN A 89 -4.79 -3.42 -13.19
CA ASN A 89 -6.21 -3.05 -13.00
C ASN A 89 -6.75 -3.30 -11.56
N PRO A 90 -6.19 -2.70 -10.51
CA PRO A 90 -6.34 -3.12 -9.11
C PRO A 90 -7.62 -2.64 -8.40
N ARG A 91 -8.51 -1.93 -9.05
CA ARG A 91 -9.66 -1.22 -8.44
C ARG A 91 -9.25 -0.16 -7.39
N ALA A 92 -7.98 0.25 -7.39
CA ALA A 92 -7.45 1.30 -6.54
C ALA A 92 -6.59 2.25 -7.37
N SER A 93 -6.61 3.55 -7.06
CA SER A 93 -5.90 4.58 -7.81
C SER A 93 -4.43 4.74 -7.37
N ASP A 94 -4.08 4.26 -6.16
CA ASP A 94 -2.73 4.33 -5.59
C ASP A 94 -2.23 2.96 -5.16
N LEU A 95 -1.41 2.32 -6.01
CA LEU A 95 -0.83 1.01 -5.73
C LEU A 95 0.44 1.07 -4.90
N THR A 96 1.16 2.17 -4.97
CA THR A 96 2.45 2.34 -4.31
C THR A 96 2.33 2.86 -2.88
N GLY A 97 1.14 3.34 -2.50
CA GLY A 97 0.85 3.77 -1.13
C GLY A 97 0.71 2.59 -0.17
N SER A 98 1.19 2.78 1.06
CA SER A 98 1.13 1.78 2.15
C SER A 98 0.01 2.07 3.16
N PHE A 99 -0.53 3.30 3.19
CA PHE A 99 -1.51 3.71 4.18
C PHE A 99 -2.90 3.16 3.83
N ARG A 100 -3.26 2.06 4.47
CA ARG A 100 -4.50 1.33 4.18
C ARG A 100 -5.11 0.74 5.45
N LEU A 101 -6.44 0.71 5.49
CA LEU A 101 -7.24 -0.03 6.45
C LEU A 101 -7.76 -1.31 5.79
N TYR A 102 -7.57 -2.43 6.45
CA TYR A 102 -8.00 -3.75 5.99
C TYR A 102 -8.88 -4.43 7.03
N ARG A 103 -9.89 -5.15 6.59
CA ARG A 103 -10.50 -6.21 7.41
C ARG A 103 -9.45 -7.29 7.67
N LYS A 104 -9.29 -7.73 8.92
CA LYS A 104 -8.27 -8.70 9.31
C LYS A 104 -8.38 -10.01 8.52
N SER A 105 -9.59 -10.52 8.32
CA SER A 105 -9.84 -11.75 7.54
C SER A 105 -9.34 -11.64 6.10
N VAL A 106 -9.44 -10.47 5.48
CA VAL A 106 -8.89 -10.22 4.13
C VAL A 106 -7.37 -10.37 4.13
N LEU A 107 -6.67 -9.74 5.09
CA LEU A 107 -5.22 -9.89 5.19
C LEU A 107 -4.82 -11.36 5.44
N GLN A 108 -5.55 -12.07 6.30
CA GLN A 108 -5.30 -13.49 6.56
C GLN A 108 -5.47 -14.35 5.31
N THR A 109 -6.41 -14.02 4.43
CA THR A 109 -6.62 -14.72 3.15
C THR A 109 -5.56 -14.36 2.10
N VAL A 110 -5.15 -13.10 2.05
CA VAL A 110 -4.27 -12.58 0.99
C VAL A 110 -2.79 -12.81 1.30
N MET A 111 -2.36 -12.59 2.55
CA MET A 111 -0.94 -12.64 2.94
C MET A 111 -0.22 -13.95 2.59
N PRO A 112 -0.81 -15.14 2.71
CA PRO A 112 -0.16 -16.38 2.30
C PRO A 112 0.17 -16.47 0.81
N ARG A 113 -0.53 -15.69 -0.02
CA ARG A 113 -0.35 -15.66 -1.48
C ARG A 113 0.68 -14.63 -1.91
N VAL A 114 1.08 -13.71 -1.03
CA VAL A 114 2.03 -12.63 -1.34
C VAL A 114 3.45 -13.18 -1.31
N LYS A 115 4.16 -13.05 -2.44
CA LYS A 115 5.54 -13.53 -2.61
C LYS A 115 6.58 -12.42 -2.42
N SER A 116 6.23 -11.18 -2.74
CA SER A 116 7.12 -10.02 -2.64
C SER A 116 7.44 -9.69 -1.19
N ARG A 117 8.68 -9.34 -0.91
CA ARG A 117 9.14 -8.91 0.43
C ARG A 117 9.62 -7.47 0.49
N GLY A 118 9.87 -6.85 -0.66
CA GLY A 118 10.40 -5.49 -0.81
C GLY A 118 9.33 -4.46 -1.16
N TYR A 119 9.69 -3.47 -1.99
CA TYR A 119 8.82 -2.35 -2.38
C TYR A 119 7.55 -2.75 -3.12
N VAL A 120 7.59 -3.86 -3.85
CA VAL A 120 6.44 -4.40 -4.61
C VAL A 120 5.38 -5.00 -3.69
N PHE A 121 5.72 -5.30 -2.44
CA PHE A 121 4.83 -5.93 -1.48
C PHE A 121 3.47 -5.22 -1.35
N GLN A 122 3.48 -3.90 -1.18
CA GLN A 122 2.25 -3.11 -1.01
C GLN A 122 1.34 -3.17 -2.25
N MET A 123 1.97 -3.16 -3.42
CA MET A 123 1.27 -3.31 -4.70
C MET A 123 0.70 -4.71 -4.85
N GLU A 124 1.47 -5.74 -4.54
CA GLU A 124 1.02 -7.13 -4.62
C GLU A 124 -0.18 -7.40 -3.70
N VAL A 125 -0.14 -6.92 -2.45
CA VAL A 125 -1.24 -7.10 -1.50
C VAL A 125 -2.56 -6.57 -2.08
N ILE A 126 -2.59 -5.33 -2.58
CA ILE A 126 -3.83 -4.73 -3.09
C ILE A 126 -4.31 -5.40 -4.38
N VAL A 127 -3.39 -5.84 -5.23
CA VAL A 127 -3.73 -6.56 -6.46
C VAL A 127 -4.31 -7.94 -6.14
N ARG A 128 -3.75 -8.67 -5.18
CA ARG A 128 -4.29 -9.95 -4.74
C ARG A 128 -5.61 -9.83 -4.00
N CYS A 129 -5.91 -8.69 -3.37
CA CYS A 129 -7.24 -8.42 -2.84
C CYS A 129 -8.31 -8.48 -3.94
N ARG A 130 -8.02 -8.01 -5.16
CA ARG A 130 -8.94 -8.09 -6.29
C ARG A 130 -9.33 -9.53 -6.65
N GLN A 131 -8.43 -10.50 -6.43
CA GLN A 131 -8.67 -11.92 -6.73
C GLN A 131 -9.60 -12.60 -5.70
N VAL A 132 -9.94 -11.92 -4.61
CA VAL A 132 -10.91 -12.42 -3.63
C VAL A 132 -12.31 -12.07 -4.10
N PRO A 133 -13.18 -13.07 -4.40
CA PRO A 133 -14.53 -12.81 -4.88
C PRO A 133 -15.33 -11.94 -3.91
N GLY A 134 -16.05 -10.96 -4.43
CA GLY A 134 -16.91 -10.07 -3.65
C GLY A 134 -16.20 -9.04 -2.78
N LEU A 135 -14.86 -9.00 -2.76
CA LEU A 135 -14.09 -8.04 -1.97
C LEU A 135 -14.31 -6.61 -2.47
N THR A 136 -14.56 -5.71 -1.53
CA THR A 136 -14.88 -4.29 -1.77
C THR A 136 -13.71 -3.39 -1.34
N ILE A 137 -13.35 -2.43 -2.21
CA ILE A 137 -12.26 -1.47 -1.98
C ILE A 137 -12.80 -0.05 -2.13
N GLY A 138 -12.60 0.78 -1.11
CA GLY A 138 -12.84 2.21 -1.16
C GLY A 138 -11.55 3.01 -1.03
N GLU A 139 -11.63 4.31 -1.28
CA GLU A 139 -10.45 5.18 -1.23
C GLU A 139 -10.73 6.49 -0.51
N VAL A 140 -9.79 6.90 0.33
CA VAL A 140 -9.76 8.19 1.01
C VAL A 140 -8.60 9.02 0.49
N PRO A 141 -8.82 10.24 -0.05
CA PRO A 141 -7.74 11.13 -0.42
C PRO A 141 -6.87 11.48 0.79
N ILE A 142 -5.56 11.31 0.66
CA ILE A 142 -4.59 11.63 1.71
C ILE A 142 -3.51 12.58 1.20
N THR A 143 -2.94 13.38 2.09
CA THR A 143 -1.71 14.11 1.82
C THR A 143 -0.54 13.34 2.40
N PHE A 144 0.38 12.93 1.54
CA PHE A 144 1.66 12.35 1.92
C PHE A 144 2.67 13.47 2.08
N VAL A 145 3.35 13.55 3.22
CA VAL A 145 4.41 14.52 3.48
C VAL A 145 5.75 13.83 3.34
N ASP A 146 6.74 14.48 2.72
CA ASP A 146 8.07 13.90 2.66
C ASP A 146 8.65 13.73 4.07
N ARG A 147 9.52 12.75 4.22
CA ARG A 147 10.12 12.40 5.51
C ARG A 147 10.80 13.61 6.13
N VAL A 148 10.56 13.80 7.42
CA VAL A 148 11.25 14.84 8.20
C VAL A 148 12.71 14.46 8.45
N TYR A 149 13.00 13.14 8.56
CA TYR A 149 14.32 12.60 8.82
C TYR A 149 14.66 11.43 7.89
N GLY A 150 15.90 11.38 7.44
CA GLY A 150 16.44 10.32 6.58
C GLY A 150 16.32 10.60 5.08
N GLU A 151 17.17 9.93 4.31
CA GLU A 151 17.19 10.08 2.85
C GLU A 151 16.11 9.26 2.15
N SER A 152 15.64 9.75 1.02
CA SER A 152 14.74 8.99 0.15
C SER A 152 15.48 7.80 -0.46
N LYS A 153 14.95 6.59 -0.26
CA LYS A 153 15.53 5.36 -0.80
C LYS A 153 15.18 5.12 -2.27
N MET A 154 14.91 6.15 -3.05
CA MET A 154 14.48 6.02 -4.44
C MET A 154 15.69 6.17 -5.38
N GLY A 155 16.55 5.17 -5.39
CA GLY A 155 17.69 5.04 -6.30
C GLY A 155 17.35 4.28 -7.59
N ALA A 156 18.33 4.16 -8.50
CA ALA A 156 18.16 3.41 -9.75
C ALA A 156 17.88 1.91 -9.51
N SER A 157 18.47 1.34 -8.46
CA SER A 157 18.25 -0.05 -8.06
C SER A 157 16.81 -0.33 -7.65
N GLU A 158 16.17 0.59 -6.92
CA GLU A 158 14.79 0.48 -6.48
C GLU A 158 13.82 0.58 -7.65
N ILE A 159 14.10 1.47 -8.61
CA ILE A 159 13.30 1.59 -9.85
C ILE A 159 13.39 0.29 -10.65
N THR A 160 14.58 -0.28 -10.80
CA THR A 160 14.78 -1.55 -11.53
C THR A 160 14.05 -2.71 -10.83
N GLN A 161 14.13 -2.79 -9.50
CA GLN A 161 13.41 -3.79 -8.72
C GLN A 161 11.89 -3.61 -8.82
N TYR A 162 11.42 -2.36 -8.83
CA TYR A 162 10.01 -2.05 -9.03
C TYR A 162 9.50 -2.54 -10.39
N ILE A 163 10.21 -2.23 -11.48
CA ILE A 163 9.82 -2.66 -12.84
C ILE A 163 9.82 -4.19 -12.96
N LYS A 164 10.87 -4.85 -12.46
CA LYS A 164 10.92 -6.32 -12.44
C LYS A 164 9.78 -6.93 -11.64
N GLY A 165 9.50 -6.36 -10.47
CA GLY A 165 8.41 -6.82 -9.61
C GLY A 165 7.04 -6.60 -10.24
N LEU A 166 6.82 -5.46 -10.90
CA LEU A 166 5.60 -5.17 -11.64
C LEU A 166 5.38 -6.18 -12.78
N TRP A 167 6.43 -6.47 -13.54
CA TRP A 167 6.37 -7.45 -14.63
C TRP A 167 6.08 -8.86 -14.12
N ASN A 168 6.76 -9.31 -13.09
CA ASN A 168 6.50 -10.61 -12.48
C ASN A 168 5.07 -10.72 -11.96
N LEU A 169 4.59 -9.66 -11.30
CA LEU A 169 3.23 -9.64 -10.77
C LEU A 169 2.18 -9.66 -11.91
N PHE A 170 2.44 -8.97 -13.01
CA PHE A 170 1.59 -8.99 -14.20
C PHE A 170 1.48 -10.40 -14.81
N LEU A 171 2.58 -11.16 -14.84
CA LEU A 171 2.59 -12.54 -15.35
C LEU A 171 1.94 -13.56 -14.38
N GLU A 172 1.94 -13.26 -13.07
CA GLU A 172 1.41 -14.18 -12.06
C GLU A 172 -0.06 -13.94 -11.68
N VAL A 173 -0.54 -12.73 -11.93
CA VAL A 173 -1.92 -12.35 -11.61
C VAL A 173 -2.71 -12.34 -12.90
N ASP A 174 -3.70 -13.21 -13.02
CA ASP A 174 -4.67 -13.15 -14.11
C ASP A 174 -5.38 -11.79 -14.09
N VAL A 175 -5.14 -11.00 -15.12
CA VAL A 175 -5.64 -9.60 -15.25
C VAL A 175 -7.04 -9.61 -15.87
#